data_55c5b3e3a998a941c2114a1054904729
#
_entry.id   55c5b3e3a998a941c2114a1054904729
#
_cell.length_a   1.000
_cell.length_b   1.000
_cell.length_c   1.000
_cell.angle_alpha   90.00
_cell.angle_beta   90.00
_cell.angle_gamma   90.00
#
_symmetry.space_group_name_H-M   'P 1'
#
loop_
_entity.id
_entity.type
_entity.pdbx_description
1 polymer ?
#
loop_
_entity_poly.entity_id
_entity_poly.type
_entity_poly.pdbx_seq_one_letter_code
_entity_poly.pdbx_strand_id
1 'polypeptide(L)'
;MIVRIQRTLLLGTLSLLLLPTASRAQEAASPDLLAQKRTVSDIRNVGTAMWHWYKEEVAPKRSKKAHEQAEKESKATTVDLQRVPVISREDLAAILVPRYVAAIPAADGWGHPYEFRLNTKDPNAILVMALRSAGRDGKFSDTHYEVKAFEPTDFDQDIPWMDGYFVRWPQKPESGR
;
A
#
# COMPACT_ATOMS: atom_id res chain seq x y z
N MET A 1 26.12 -35.08 85.50
CA MET A 1 26.10 -33.62 84.98
C MET A 1 25.88 -33.74 83.50
N ILE A 2 24.61 -33.53 83.04
CA ILE A 2 24.19 -33.79 81.65
C ILE A 2 23.89 -32.45 81.01
N VAL A 3 24.71 -32.06 80.04
CA VAL A 3 24.53 -30.86 79.26
C VAL A 3 23.62 -31.16 78.08
N ARG A 4 22.41 -30.52 78.07
CA ARG A 4 21.49 -30.57 76.95
C ARG A 4 21.85 -29.47 75.94
N ILE A 5 22.19 -29.91 74.73
CA ILE A 5 22.37 -29.00 73.60
C ILE A 5 21.05 -28.80 72.90
N GLN A 6 20.46 -27.60 72.93
CA GLN A 6 19.28 -27.22 72.11
C GLN A 6 19.75 -26.86 70.69
N ARG A 7 19.24 -27.57 69.73
CA ARG A 7 19.36 -27.23 68.29
C ARG A 7 18.19 -26.34 67.91
N THR A 8 18.50 -25.07 67.63
CA THR A 8 17.52 -24.13 67.06
C THR A 8 17.43 -24.35 65.55
N LEU A 9 16.27 -24.76 65.06
CA LEU A 9 15.96 -24.87 63.64
C LEU A 9 15.55 -23.47 63.15
N LEU A 10 16.36 -22.83 62.27
CA LEU A 10 15.99 -21.67 61.50
C LEU A 10 15.20 -22.13 60.25
N LEU A 11 13.88 -21.88 60.25
CA LEU A 11 13.05 -21.99 59.04
C LEU A 11 13.32 -20.75 58.20
N GLY A 12 14.09 -20.91 57.13
CA GLY A 12 14.23 -19.88 56.07
C GLY A 12 12.99 -19.93 55.17
N THR A 13 12.15 -18.92 55.22
CA THR A 13 11.04 -18.70 54.29
C THR A 13 11.60 -18.20 52.96
N LEU A 14 11.65 -19.09 51.95
CA LEU A 14 11.99 -18.75 50.58
C LEU A 14 10.81 -17.99 49.95
N SER A 15 10.86 -16.65 49.93
CA SER A 15 9.90 -15.79 49.24
C SER A 15 10.17 -15.86 47.72
N LEU A 16 9.35 -16.67 47.03
CA LEU A 16 9.34 -16.73 45.57
C LEU A 16 8.71 -15.46 44.99
N LEU A 17 9.55 -14.50 44.60
CA LEU A 17 9.11 -13.33 43.87
C LEU A 17 8.60 -13.75 42.47
N LEU A 18 7.28 -13.86 42.34
CA LEU A 18 6.58 -13.93 41.04
C LEU A 18 6.72 -12.57 40.36
N LEU A 19 7.69 -12.44 39.47
CA LEU A 19 7.76 -11.32 38.54
C LEU A 19 6.56 -11.44 37.57
N PRO A 20 5.72 -10.39 37.42
CA PRO A 20 4.71 -10.42 36.40
C PRO A 20 5.42 -10.45 35.04
N THR A 21 5.33 -11.57 34.34
CA THR A 21 5.63 -11.63 32.91
C THR A 21 4.61 -10.74 32.21
N ALA A 22 5.00 -9.49 31.91
CA ALA A 22 4.26 -8.64 31.02
C ALA A 22 4.18 -9.37 29.67
N SER A 23 3.10 -10.12 29.46
CA SER A 23 2.72 -10.65 28.17
C SER A 23 2.56 -9.44 27.25
N ARG A 24 3.57 -9.21 26.40
CA ARG A 24 3.46 -8.31 25.27
C ARG A 24 2.43 -8.95 24.36
N ALA A 25 1.15 -8.70 24.65
CA ALA A 25 0.08 -8.98 23.72
C ALA A 25 0.47 -8.27 22.43
N GLN A 26 0.88 -9.04 21.44
CA GLN A 26 1.12 -8.53 20.09
C GLN A 26 -0.23 -8.02 19.62
N GLU A 27 -0.37 -6.69 19.61
CA GLU A 27 -1.60 -6.01 19.24
C GLU A 27 -1.93 -6.48 17.82
N ALA A 28 -2.93 -7.35 17.70
CA ALA A 28 -3.33 -7.90 16.42
C ALA A 28 -3.74 -6.72 15.54
N ALA A 29 -3.09 -6.56 14.40
CA ALA A 29 -3.40 -5.49 13.47
C ALA A 29 -4.91 -5.52 13.16
N SER A 30 -5.57 -4.36 13.20
CA SER A 30 -7.01 -4.28 12.92
C SER A 30 -7.31 -4.84 11.51
N PRO A 31 -8.49 -5.43 11.28
CA PRO A 31 -8.89 -5.92 9.96
C PRO A 31 -8.74 -4.86 8.87
N ASP A 32 -9.10 -3.61 9.16
CA ASP A 32 -8.96 -2.48 8.23
C ASP A 32 -7.49 -2.17 7.90
N LEU A 33 -6.60 -2.24 8.89
CA LEU A 33 -5.17 -2.06 8.64
C LEU A 33 -4.59 -3.17 7.76
N LEU A 34 -5.05 -4.40 7.93
CA LEU A 34 -4.65 -5.52 7.06
C LEU A 34 -5.19 -5.34 5.64
N ALA A 35 -6.45 -4.93 5.51
CA ALA A 35 -7.08 -4.62 4.23
C ALA A 35 -6.33 -3.49 3.50
N GLN A 36 -6.00 -2.40 4.19
CA GLN A 36 -5.22 -1.28 3.63
C GLN A 36 -3.83 -1.73 3.17
N LYS A 37 -3.11 -2.51 3.99
CA LYS A 37 -1.79 -3.03 3.63
C LYS A 37 -1.85 -3.93 2.39
N ARG A 38 -2.87 -4.80 2.30
CA ARG A 38 -3.10 -5.63 1.12
C ARG A 38 -3.35 -4.75 -0.10
N THR A 39 -4.25 -3.79 -0.01
CA THR A 39 -4.58 -2.85 -1.10
C THR A 39 -3.35 -2.11 -1.61
N VAL A 40 -2.54 -1.54 -0.71
CA VAL A 40 -1.29 -0.86 -1.08
C VAL A 40 -0.29 -1.82 -1.76
N SER A 41 -0.21 -3.07 -1.29
CA SER A 41 0.64 -4.09 -1.92
C SER A 41 0.16 -4.45 -3.32
N ASP A 42 -1.14 -4.67 -3.50
CA ASP A 42 -1.76 -4.99 -4.79
C ASP A 42 -1.54 -3.86 -5.80
N ILE A 43 -1.82 -2.60 -5.38
CA ILE A 43 -1.58 -1.41 -6.22
C ILE A 43 -0.11 -1.32 -6.64
N ARG A 44 0.83 -1.55 -5.70
CA ARG A 44 2.26 -1.52 -6.02
C ARG A 44 2.64 -2.60 -7.02
N ASN A 45 2.14 -3.83 -6.84
CA ASN A 45 2.46 -4.95 -7.71
C ASN A 45 1.93 -4.73 -9.14
N VAL A 46 0.66 -4.35 -9.27
CA VAL A 46 0.04 -4.06 -10.58
C VAL A 46 0.68 -2.82 -11.21
N GLY A 47 0.88 -1.76 -10.45
CA GLY A 47 1.53 -0.54 -10.92
C GLY A 47 2.96 -0.78 -11.41
N THR A 48 3.73 -1.62 -10.72
CA THR A 48 5.06 -2.04 -11.16
C THR A 48 4.98 -2.82 -12.47
N ALA A 49 4.02 -3.72 -12.63
CA ALA A 49 3.81 -4.46 -13.87
C ALA A 49 3.45 -3.53 -15.04
N MET A 50 2.54 -2.57 -14.82
CA MET A 50 2.20 -1.54 -15.81
C MET A 50 3.42 -0.70 -16.20
N TRP A 51 4.28 -0.36 -15.23
CA TRP A 51 5.51 0.39 -15.46
C TRP A 51 6.53 -0.40 -16.29
N HIS A 52 6.68 -1.72 -16.05
CA HIS A 52 7.53 -2.58 -16.86
C HIS A 52 7.03 -2.68 -18.30
N TRP A 53 5.72 -2.91 -18.48
CA TRP A 53 5.10 -2.89 -19.80
C TRP A 53 5.33 -1.55 -20.51
N TYR A 54 5.12 -0.42 -19.82
CA TYR A 54 5.37 0.89 -20.37
C TYR A 54 6.80 1.07 -20.86
N LYS A 55 7.79 0.67 -20.07
CA LYS A 55 9.21 0.79 -20.42
C LYS A 55 9.57 -0.02 -21.65
N GLU A 56 8.98 -1.17 -21.85
CA GLU A 56 9.26 -2.07 -22.97
C GLU A 56 8.47 -1.70 -24.23
N GLU A 57 7.19 -1.38 -24.09
CA GLU A 57 6.27 -1.29 -25.23
C GLU A 57 5.96 0.17 -25.66
N VAL A 58 6.00 1.13 -24.75
CA VAL A 58 5.57 2.51 -25.02
C VAL A 58 6.74 3.46 -25.06
N ALA A 59 7.59 3.47 -24.04
CA ALA A 59 8.67 4.43 -23.90
C ALA A 59 9.62 4.50 -25.12
N PRO A 60 10.00 3.39 -25.78
CA PRO A 60 10.85 3.44 -26.97
C PRO A 60 10.20 4.15 -28.17
N LYS A 61 8.89 4.23 -28.20
CA LYS A 61 8.10 4.84 -29.30
C LYS A 61 7.79 6.32 -29.05
N ARG A 62 8.10 6.85 -27.85
CA ARG A 62 7.80 8.24 -27.47
C ARG A 62 8.76 9.24 -28.10
N SER A 63 8.20 10.37 -28.49
CA SER A 63 9.02 11.51 -28.93
C SER A 63 9.77 12.15 -27.73
N LYS A 64 10.92 12.77 -28.01
CA LYS A 64 11.68 13.53 -26.99
C LYS A 64 10.81 14.59 -26.30
N LYS A 65 9.99 15.32 -27.07
CA LYS A 65 9.08 16.34 -26.55
C LYS A 65 8.08 15.74 -25.55
N ALA A 66 7.53 14.55 -25.84
CA ALA A 66 6.59 13.88 -24.92
C ALA A 66 7.28 13.43 -23.62
N HIS A 67 8.54 13.00 -23.67
CA HIS A 67 9.33 12.69 -22.48
C HIS A 67 9.53 13.93 -21.59
N GLU A 68 9.97 15.05 -22.19
CA GLU A 68 10.19 16.30 -21.46
C GLU A 68 8.90 16.84 -20.82
N GLN A 69 7.76 16.69 -21.49
CA GLN A 69 6.46 17.07 -20.94
C GLN A 69 6.03 16.17 -19.78
N ALA A 70 6.21 14.84 -19.89
CA ALA A 70 5.89 13.91 -18.82
C ALA A 70 6.79 14.14 -17.59
N GLU A 71 8.06 14.47 -17.78
CA GLU A 71 8.97 14.82 -16.67
C GLU A 71 8.51 16.10 -15.95
N LYS A 72 8.00 17.10 -16.64
CA LYS A 72 7.42 18.29 -16.02
C LYS A 72 6.16 17.94 -15.24
N GLU A 73 5.27 17.12 -15.82
CA GLU A 73 4.03 16.68 -15.16
C GLU A 73 4.30 15.85 -13.89
N SER A 74 5.35 15.02 -13.88
CA SER A 74 5.70 14.22 -12.70
C SER A 74 6.08 15.05 -11.46
N LYS A 75 6.33 16.34 -11.62
CA LYS A 75 6.60 17.30 -10.54
C LYS A 75 5.34 18.07 -10.10
N ALA A 76 4.20 17.79 -10.71
CA ALA A 76 2.94 18.43 -10.36
C ALA A 76 2.49 18.03 -8.94
N THR A 77 1.94 18.99 -8.22
CA THR A 77 1.38 18.75 -6.88
C THR A 77 -0.07 18.27 -6.92
N THR A 78 -0.68 18.27 -8.10
CA THR A 78 -2.04 17.79 -8.35
C THR A 78 -2.06 16.94 -9.62
N VAL A 79 -2.93 15.95 -9.64
CA VAL A 79 -3.12 15.07 -10.80
C VAL A 79 -4.60 14.92 -11.13
N ASP A 80 -4.91 14.74 -12.42
CA ASP A 80 -6.25 14.46 -12.92
C ASP A 80 -6.26 13.11 -13.63
N LEU A 81 -6.89 12.11 -13.01
CA LEU A 81 -7.00 10.77 -13.56
C LEU A 81 -7.90 10.68 -14.81
N GLN A 82 -8.80 11.64 -15.03
CA GLN A 82 -9.66 11.64 -16.23
C GLN A 82 -8.85 11.73 -17.53
N ARG A 83 -7.63 12.23 -17.45
CA ARG A 83 -6.72 12.31 -18.61
C ARG A 83 -6.20 10.96 -19.07
N VAL A 84 -6.43 9.89 -18.30
CA VAL A 84 -6.06 8.52 -18.66
C VAL A 84 -7.34 7.71 -18.88
N PRO A 85 -7.53 7.05 -20.04
CA PRO A 85 -8.73 6.25 -20.32
C PRO A 85 -8.90 5.08 -19.35
N VAL A 86 -10.13 4.80 -18.95
CA VAL A 86 -10.47 3.60 -18.18
C VAL A 86 -10.28 2.36 -19.07
N ILE A 87 -9.75 1.30 -18.48
CA ILE A 87 -9.59 -0.03 -19.09
C ILE A 87 -10.22 -1.09 -18.18
N SER A 88 -10.82 -2.12 -18.75
CA SER A 88 -11.35 -3.23 -17.96
C SER A 88 -10.22 -4.05 -17.33
N ARG A 89 -10.52 -4.74 -16.24
CA ARG A 89 -9.56 -5.68 -15.60
C ARG A 89 -9.12 -6.78 -16.58
N GLU A 90 -10.06 -7.26 -17.39
CA GLU A 90 -9.86 -8.32 -18.39
C GLU A 90 -8.91 -7.84 -19.51
N ASP A 91 -9.11 -6.65 -20.04
CA ASP A 91 -8.23 -6.07 -21.06
C ASP A 91 -6.84 -5.76 -20.51
N LEU A 92 -6.78 -5.25 -19.27
CA LEU A 92 -5.49 -5.05 -18.59
C LEU A 92 -4.76 -6.38 -18.37
N ALA A 93 -5.48 -7.42 -17.95
CA ALA A 93 -4.91 -8.76 -17.78
C ALA A 93 -4.38 -9.33 -19.11
N ALA A 94 -5.07 -9.12 -20.22
CA ALA A 94 -4.60 -9.54 -21.54
C ALA A 94 -3.26 -8.88 -21.94
N ILE A 95 -2.98 -7.68 -21.42
CA ILE A 95 -1.72 -6.97 -21.66
C ILE A 95 -0.62 -7.45 -20.72
N LEU A 96 -0.93 -7.66 -19.44
CA LEU A 96 0.09 -7.81 -18.39
C LEU A 96 0.35 -9.26 -17.97
N VAL A 97 -0.65 -10.14 -18.07
CA VAL A 97 -0.56 -11.53 -17.62
C VAL A 97 -0.15 -12.45 -18.77
N PRO A 98 0.75 -13.41 -18.57
CA PRO A 98 1.53 -13.66 -17.35
C PRO A 98 2.90 -12.94 -17.33
N ARG A 99 3.20 -12.15 -18.38
CA ARG A 99 4.55 -11.64 -18.67
C ARG A 99 5.08 -10.69 -17.58
N TYR A 100 4.22 -9.81 -17.05
CA TYR A 100 4.61 -8.76 -16.12
C TYR A 100 4.08 -9.00 -14.71
N VAL A 101 2.97 -9.73 -14.59
CA VAL A 101 2.35 -10.10 -13.31
C VAL A 101 1.63 -11.43 -13.45
N ALA A 102 1.55 -12.21 -12.37
CA ALA A 102 0.87 -13.51 -12.40
C ALA A 102 -0.65 -13.39 -12.55
N ALA A 103 -1.27 -12.38 -11.94
CA ALA A 103 -2.71 -12.12 -12.04
C ALA A 103 -3.02 -10.68 -11.66
N ILE A 104 -4.14 -10.14 -12.17
CA ILE A 104 -4.71 -8.86 -11.75
C ILE A 104 -5.75 -9.12 -10.65
N PRO A 105 -5.61 -8.52 -9.45
CA PRO A 105 -6.56 -8.71 -8.37
C PRO A 105 -7.95 -8.20 -8.78
N ALA A 106 -9.01 -8.95 -8.37
CA ALA A 106 -10.39 -8.60 -8.69
C ALA A 106 -10.92 -7.48 -7.79
N ALA A 107 -10.44 -7.43 -6.53
CA ALA A 107 -10.91 -6.49 -5.53
C ALA A 107 -9.79 -6.14 -4.56
N ASP A 108 -9.92 -4.98 -3.94
CA ASP A 108 -9.03 -4.49 -2.90
C ASP A 108 -9.19 -5.25 -1.58
N GLY A 109 -8.52 -4.81 -0.53
CA GLY A 109 -8.53 -5.45 0.77
C GLY A 109 -9.90 -5.45 1.46
N TRP A 110 -10.79 -4.53 1.10
CA TRP A 110 -12.15 -4.42 1.64
C TRP A 110 -13.20 -5.08 0.75
N GLY A 111 -12.80 -5.58 -0.44
CA GLY A 111 -13.69 -6.30 -1.37
C GLY A 111 -14.27 -5.41 -2.47
N HIS A 112 -13.82 -4.17 -2.61
CA HIS A 112 -14.27 -3.27 -3.68
C HIS A 112 -13.41 -3.41 -4.94
N PRO A 113 -13.99 -3.25 -6.15
CA PRO A 113 -13.24 -3.35 -7.39
C PRO A 113 -12.25 -2.19 -7.52
N TYR A 114 -11.05 -2.48 -8.05
CA TYR A 114 -10.12 -1.44 -8.49
C TYR A 114 -10.62 -0.76 -9.76
N GLU A 115 -10.32 0.53 -9.92
CA GLU A 115 -10.40 1.20 -11.23
C GLU A 115 -9.02 1.21 -11.86
N PHE A 116 -8.94 0.69 -13.09
CA PHE A 116 -7.71 0.67 -13.89
C PHE A 116 -7.83 1.65 -15.04
N ARG A 117 -6.73 2.33 -15.37
CA ARG A 117 -6.64 3.29 -16.45
C ARG A 117 -5.34 3.07 -17.21
N LEU A 118 -5.43 3.01 -18.54
CA LEU A 118 -4.26 2.79 -19.39
C LEU A 118 -4.47 3.39 -20.77
N ASN A 119 -3.54 4.24 -21.21
CA ASN A 119 -3.51 4.74 -22.57
C ASN A 119 -2.69 3.79 -23.46
N THR A 120 -3.39 3.00 -24.26
CA THR A 120 -2.78 2.05 -25.21
C THR A 120 -2.70 2.62 -26.64
N LYS A 121 -3.28 3.81 -26.90
CA LYS A 121 -3.46 4.34 -28.26
C LYS A 121 -2.45 5.41 -28.62
N ASP A 122 -2.10 6.29 -27.69
CA ASP A 122 -1.18 7.42 -27.92
C ASP A 122 0.14 7.21 -27.18
N PRO A 123 1.22 6.84 -27.87
CA PRO A 123 2.52 6.66 -27.24
C PRO A 123 3.12 7.98 -26.72
N ASN A 124 2.60 9.14 -27.19
CA ASN A 124 3.03 10.45 -26.74
C ASN A 124 2.15 11.05 -25.63
N ALA A 125 1.15 10.31 -25.13
CA ALA A 125 0.33 10.75 -24.02
C ALA A 125 1.18 11.14 -22.82
N ILE A 126 0.92 12.28 -22.21
CA ILE A 126 1.70 12.80 -21.07
C ILE A 126 1.49 11.88 -19.87
N LEU A 127 0.24 11.50 -19.59
CA LEU A 127 -0.15 10.56 -18.56
C LEU A 127 -0.58 9.25 -19.23
N VAL A 128 -0.01 8.13 -18.81
CA VAL A 128 -0.16 6.85 -19.51
C VAL A 128 -0.96 5.86 -18.71
N MET A 129 -0.76 5.77 -17.41
CA MET A 129 -1.35 4.70 -16.61
C MET A 129 -1.72 5.19 -15.20
N ALA A 130 -2.85 4.67 -14.70
CA ALA A 130 -3.24 4.85 -13.32
C ALA A 130 -4.05 3.64 -12.83
N LEU A 131 -4.07 3.45 -11.52
CA LEU A 131 -5.03 2.57 -10.86
C LEU A 131 -5.35 3.12 -9.48
N ARG A 132 -6.54 2.82 -8.96
CA ARG A 132 -6.95 3.27 -7.64
C ARG A 132 -7.91 2.30 -6.96
N SER A 133 -7.87 2.31 -5.63
CA SER A 133 -8.90 1.78 -4.74
C SER A 133 -9.71 2.92 -4.16
N ALA A 134 -10.99 2.68 -3.93
CA ALA A 134 -11.91 3.62 -3.29
C ALA A 134 -11.87 3.55 -1.75
N GLY A 135 -10.93 2.79 -1.17
CA GLY A 135 -10.90 2.61 0.28
C GLY A 135 -12.04 1.75 0.83
N ARG A 136 -12.23 1.83 2.14
CA ARG A 136 -13.20 1.00 2.88
C ARG A 136 -14.65 1.31 2.50
N ASP A 137 -14.99 2.55 2.23
CA ASP A 137 -16.37 2.95 1.91
C ASP A 137 -16.79 2.59 0.47
N GLY A 138 -15.83 2.18 -0.39
CA GLY A 138 -16.08 1.76 -1.76
C GLY A 138 -16.53 2.88 -2.70
N LYS A 139 -16.28 4.15 -2.35
CA LYS A 139 -16.73 5.31 -3.13
C LYS A 139 -15.55 6.19 -3.49
N PHE A 140 -15.35 6.42 -4.79
CA PHE A 140 -14.36 7.39 -5.23
C PHE A 140 -14.80 8.82 -4.89
N SER A 141 -13.93 9.57 -4.23
CA SER A 141 -14.20 10.94 -3.79
C SER A 141 -14.10 11.94 -4.96
N ASP A 142 -13.13 11.76 -5.85
CA ASP A 142 -12.87 12.65 -7.01
C ASP A 142 -12.02 11.90 -8.05
N THR A 143 -11.66 12.59 -9.12
CA THR A 143 -10.64 12.22 -10.11
C THR A 143 -9.43 13.15 -10.06
N HIS A 144 -9.56 14.30 -9.37
CA HIS A 144 -8.48 15.25 -9.13
C HIS A 144 -7.94 15.05 -7.72
N TYR A 145 -6.64 14.79 -7.61
CA TYR A 145 -5.99 14.53 -6.34
C TYR A 145 -4.79 15.44 -6.13
N GLU A 146 -4.63 15.93 -4.90
CA GLU A 146 -3.36 16.46 -4.43
C GLU A 146 -2.40 15.32 -4.11
N VAL A 147 -1.13 15.47 -4.50
CA VAL A 147 -0.07 14.49 -4.17
C VAL A 147 0.32 14.68 -2.71
N LYS A 148 -0.24 13.85 -1.84
CA LYS A 148 0.03 13.90 -0.39
C LYS A 148 -0.31 12.60 0.32
N ALA A 149 0.34 12.39 1.47
CA ALA A 149 -0.04 11.34 2.41
C ALA A 149 -1.38 11.68 3.12
N PHE A 150 -2.00 10.67 3.70
CA PHE A 150 -3.16 10.80 4.58
C PHE A 150 -2.95 9.99 5.88
N GLU A 151 -3.76 10.26 6.88
CA GLU A 151 -3.70 9.55 8.16
C GLU A 151 -3.91 8.04 7.98
N PRO A 152 -3.04 7.17 8.50
CA PRO A 152 -3.08 5.73 8.23
C PRO A 152 -4.33 5.03 8.79
N THR A 153 -5.08 5.68 9.66
CA THR A 153 -6.35 5.20 10.22
C THR A 153 -7.58 5.72 9.49
N ASP A 154 -7.40 6.60 8.51
CA ASP A 154 -8.47 7.05 7.63
C ASP A 154 -8.62 6.07 6.45
N PHE A 155 -9.35 4.99 6.68
CA PHE A 155 -9.50 3.90 5.72
C PHE A 155 -10.45 4.19 4.56
N ASP A 156 -11.22 5.28 4.64
CA ASP A 156 -12.18 5.69 3.60
C ASP A 156 -11.51 6.55 2.49
N GLN A 157 -10.20 6.82 2.61
CA GLN A 157 -9.45 7.56 1.60
C GLN A 157 -9.20 6.71 0.35
N ASP A 158 -9.37 7.34 -0.82
CA ASP A 158 -8.89 6.79 -2.09
C ASP A 158 -7.39 6.59 -2.05
N ILE A 159 -6.93 5.50 -2.68
CA ILE A 159 -5.50 5.18 -2.81
C ILE A 159 -5.14 5.15 -4.31
N PRO A 160 -4.96 6.30 -4.96
CA PRO A 160 -4.55 6.39 -6.35
C PRO A 160 -3.03 6.25 -6.51
N TRP A 161 -2.65 5.55 -7.57
CA TRP A 161 -1.29 5.42 -8.10
C TRP A 161 -1.30 5.81 -9.57
N MET A 162 -0.27 6.52 -10.04
CA MET A 162 -0.17 6.95 -11.44
C MET A 162 1.30 7.04 -11.87
N ASP A 163 1.59 6.63 -13.09
CA ASP A 163 2.87 6.77 -13.81
C ASP A 163 4.14 6.48 -12.97
N GLY A 164 4.05 5.50 -12.04
CA GLY A 164 5.20 5.03 -11.26
C GLY A 164 5.19 5.42 -9.78
N TYR A 165 4.25 6.23 -9.30
CA TYR A 165 4.20 6.68 -7.91
C TYR A 165 2.78 6.70 -7.32
N PHE A 166 2.70 6.61 -5.98
CA PHE A 166 1.45 6.84 -5.26
C PHE A 166 1.12 8.33 -5.23
N VAL A 167 -0.08 8.69 -5.66
CA VAL A 167 -0.61 10.06 -5.58
C VAL A 167 -1.12 10.35 -4.16
N ARG A 168 -1.83 9.38 -3.58
CA ARG A 168 -2.27 9.38 -2.18
C ARG A 168 -1.84 8.08 -1.52
N TRP A 169 -1.35 8.15 -0.29
CA TRP A 169 -0.89 6.96 0.45
C TRP A 169 -1.06 7.13 1.95
N PRO A 170 -1.30 6.03 2.71
CA PRO A 170 -1.30 6.10 4.16
C PRO A 170 0.11 6.46 4.66
N GLN A 171 0.20 7.48 5.50
CA GLN A 171 1.45 7.89 6.12
C GLN A 171 2.00 6.75 6.98
N LYS A 172 3.31 6.55 6.98
CA LYS A 172 3.92 5.64 7.95
C LYS A 172 3.79 6.28 9.35
N PRO A 173 3.35 5.52 10.37
CA PRO A 173 3.43 6.01 11.74
C PRO A 173 4.87 6.48 12.00
N GLU A 174 5.03 7.67 12.56
CA GLU A 174 6.32 8.10 13.05
C GLU A 174 6.76 7.09 14.12
N SER A 175 7.83 6.34 13.85
CA SER A 175 8.45 5.52 14.88
C SER A 175 8.94 6.50 15.95
N GLY A 176 8.25 6.53 17.10
CA GLY A 176 8.60 7.38 18.21
C GLY A 176 10.10 7.28 18.50
N ARG A 177 10.74 8.44 18.50
CA ARG A 177 12.13 8.61 18.95
C ARG A 177 12.23 8.39 20.44
#